data_5140018bb5199f07dc6c6c75817935cb
#
_entry.id   5140018bb5199f07dc6c6c75817935cb
#
_cell.length_a   1.000
_cell.length_b   1.000
_cell.length_c   1.000
_cell.angle_alpha   90.00
_cell.angle_beta   90.00
_cell.angle_gamma   90.00
#
_symmetry.space_group_name_H-M   'P 1'
#
loop_
_entity.id
_entity.type
_entity.pdbx_description
1 polymer ?
#
loop_
_entity_poly.entity_id
_entity_poly.type
_entity_poly.pdbx_seq_one_letter_code
_entity_poly.pdbx_strand_id
1 'polypeptide(L)'
;MKWKILSFLGLGFGVAGMLWGYAQEKKAVGFFELRVYTAQPGKRDALASRFASRTAAIYARHGITNVGYFIPQQSDADLGISAENTFIYIRGYPSKEERDKRLKAAHDDPEFGEVVTKQEQDPNTRLIVKAHNIDLAPNGPYTAITISK
;
A
#
# COMPACT_ATOMS: atom_id res chain seq x y z
N MET A 1 -47.14 68.47 0.60
CA MET A 1 -47.22 67.00 0.68
C MET A 1 -45.84 66.43 0.34
N LYS A 2 -45.07 66.03 1.37
CA LYS A 2 -43.66 65.66 1.21
C LYS A 2 -43.57 64.14 1.35
N TRP A 3 -43.22 63.46 0.27
CA TRP A 3 -43.00 62.02 0.27
C TRP A 3 -41.54 61.68 0.64
N LYS A 4 -41.35 61.00 1.71
CA LYS A 4 -40.04 60.50 2.16
C LYS A 4 -39.80 59.15 1.52
N ILE A 5 -38.75 59.08 0.72
CA ILE A 5 -38.25 57.80 0.18
C ILE A 5 -37.32 57.22 1.22
N LEU A 6 -37.66 56.05 1.79
CA LEU A 6 -36.77 55.21 2.61
C LEU A 6 -35.90 54.36 1.70
N SER A 7 -34.63 54.64 1.69
CA SER A 7 -33.63 53.78 1.07
C SER A 7 -33.29 52.64 2.05
N PHE A 8 -33.61 51.40 1.65
CA PHE A 8 -33.12 50.20 2.32
C PHE A 8 -31.73 49.87 1.77
N LEU A 9 -30.71 50.08 2.61
CA LEU A 9 -29.38 49.54 2.37
C LEU A 9 -29.37 48.03 2.79
N GLY A 10 -29.43 47.13 1.82
CA GLY A 10 -29.23 45.72 2.00
C GLY A 10 -27.73 45.42 2.22
N LEU A 11 -27.35 45.10 3.44
CA LEU A 11 -26.04 44.52 3.76
C LEU A 11 -26.03 43.06 3.31
N GLY A 12 -25.44 42.83 2.12
CA GLY A 12 -25.12 41.50 1.64
C GLY A 12 -23.92 40.94 2.43
N PHE A 13 -24.19 40.07 3.39
CA PHE A 13 -23.15 39.24 3.98
C PHE A 13 -22.76 38.14 2.97
N GLY A 14 -21.69 38.41 2.24
CA GLY A 14 -21.03 37.40 1.41
C GLY A 14 -20.29 36.41 2.34
N VAL A 15 -20.88 35.24 2.54
CA VAL A 15 -20.17 34.12 3.14
C VAL A 15 -19.19 33.61 2.09
N ALA A 16 -17.97 34.12 2.12
CA ALA A 16 -16.84 33.52 1.41
C ALA A 16 -16.51 32.20 2.11
N GLY A 17 -17.13 31.12 1.62
CA GLY A 17 -16.76 29.75 2.00
C GLY A 17 -15.32 29.50 1.57
N MET A 18 -14.37 29.64 2.48
CA MET A 18 -13.02 29.11 2.30
C MET A 18 -13.11 27.60 2.24
N LEU A 19 -13.20 27.06 1.02
CA LEU A 19 -12.87 25.67 0.73
C LEU A 19 -11.37 25.52 0.94
N TRP A 20 -10.97 25.26 2.17
CA TRP A 20 -9.65 24.72 2.45
C TRP A 20 -9.64 23.30 1.94
N GLY A 21 -9.29 23.17 0.65
CA GLY A 21 -8.92 21.88 0.10
C GLY A 21 -7.69 21.41 0.89
N TYR A 22 -7.89 20.46 1.78
CA TYR A 22 -6.80 19.69 2.33
C TYR A 22 -6.18 18.90 1.18
N ALA A 23 -5.24 19.52 0.50
CA ALA A 23 -4.29 18.77 -0.33
C ALA A 23 -3.52 17.89 0.67
N GLN A 24 -3.93 16.63 0.78
CA GLN A 24 -3.11 15.64 1.46
C GLN A 24 -1.80 15.57 0.69
N GLU A 25 -0.76 16.22 1.21
CA GLU A 25 0.60 16.03 0.71
C GLU A 25 0.87 14.52 0.70
N LYS A 26 0.94 13.95 -0.50
CA LYS A 26 1.42 12.58 -0.65
C LYS A 26 2.86 12.59 -0.15
N LYS A 27 3.08 12.17 1.11
CA LYS A 27 4.42 12.01 1.63
C LYS A 27 5.18 11.11 0.67
N ALA A 28 6.29 11.62 0.17
CA ALA A 28 7.17 10.88 -0.72
C ALA A 28 7.55 9.54 -0.06
N VAL A 29 7.63 8.49 -0.86
CA VAL A 29 8.09 7.19 -0.37
C VAL A 29 9.59 7.31 -0.14
N GLY A 30 10.02 7.15 1.11
CA GLY A 30 11.43 7.27 1.53
C GLY A 30 12.06 5.95 1.96
N PHE A 31 11.27 4.88 2.00
CA PHE A 31 11.72 3.55 2.41
C PHE A 31 10.93 2.48 1.65
N PHE A 32 11.62 1.45 1.18
CA PHE A 32 11.01 0.34 0.46
C PHE A 32 11.39 -0.99 1.08
N GLU A 33 10.55 -1.98 0.90
CA GLU A 33 10.84 -3.39 1.16
C GLU A 33 10.64 -4.19 -0.13
N LEU A 34 11.69 -4.89 -0.55
CA LEU A 34 11.58 -5.96 -1.53
C LEU A 34 11.28 -7.26 -0.78
N ARG A 35 10.18 -7.90 -1.13
CA ARG A 35 9.72 -9.17 -0.56
C ARG A 35 9.86 -10.26 -1.61
N VAL A 36 10.61 -11.30 -1.31
CA VAL A 36 10.76 -12.49 -2.16
C VAL A 36 10.19 -13.68 -1.40
N TYR A 37 9.09 -14.22 -1.89
CA TYR A 37 8.42 -15.37 -1.29
C TYR A 37 8.63 -16.61 -2.15
N THR A 38 9.01 -17.72 -1.50
CA THR A 38 8.93 -19.05 -2.09
C THR A 38 7.60 -19.66 -1.66
N ALA A 39 6.72 -19.89 -2.60
CA ALA A 39 5.46 -20.58 -2.36
C ALA A 39 5.66 -22.09 -2.26
N GLN A 40 4.70 -22.78 -1.64
CA GLN A 40 4.59 -24.24 -1.73
C GLN A 40 4.51 -24.65 -3.22
N PRO A 41 5.02 -25.85 -3.59
CA PRO A 41 4.93 -26.33 -4.96
C PRO A 41 3.51 -26.22 -5.52
N GLY A 42 3.36 -25.56 -6.68
CA GLY A 42 2.07 -25.32 -7.32
C GLY A 42 1.13 -24.31 -6.64
N LYS A 43 1.59 -23.59 -5.60
CA LYS A 43 0.75 -22.62 -4.84
C LYS A 43 1.07 -21.14 -5.14
N ARG A 44 2.02 -20.84 -6.05
CA ARG A 44 2.37 -19.47 -6.39
C ARG A 44 1.17 -18.65 -6.89
N ASP A 45 0.36 -19.22 -7.77
CA ASP A 45 -0.78 -18.53 -8.36
C ASP A 45 -1.91 -18.31 -7.33
N ALA A 46 -2.09 -19.25 -6.40
CA ALA A 46 -2.99 -19.05 -5.25
C ALA A 46 -2.49 -17.93 -4.32
N LEU A 47 -1.17 -17.84 -4.10
CA LEU A 47 -0.56 -16.74 -3.35
C LEU A 47 -0.76 -15.40 -4.05
N ALA A 48 -0.48 -15.31 -5.35
CA ALA A 48 -0.70 -14.12 -6.17
C ALA A 48 -2.18 -13.69 -6.14
N SER A 49 -3.10 -14.64 -6.26
CA SER A 49 -4.55 -14.40 -6.19
C SER A 49 -4.98 -13.85 -4.83
N ARG A 50 -4.45 -14.38 -3.72
CA ARG A 50 -4.71 -13.83 -2.38
C ARG A 50 -4.25 -12.38 -2.26
N PHE A 51 -3.06 -12.05 -2.80
CA PHE A 51 -2.59 -10.68 -2.82
C PHE A 51 -3.51 -9.77 -3.64
N ALA A 52 -3.86 -10.17 -4.85
CA ALA A 52 -4.71 -9.37 -5.74
C ALA A 52 -6.12 -9.14 -5.17
N SER A 53 -6.70 -10.16 -4.52
CA SER A 53 -8.09 -10.10 -4.06
C SER A 53 -8.24 -9.50 -2.65
N ARG A 54 -7.23 -9.59 -1.79
CA ARG A 54 -7.37 -9.23 -0.36
C ARG A 54 -6.17 -8.49 0.21
N THR A 55 -4.97 -9.10 0.20
CA THR A 55 -3.81 -8.61 0.97
C THR A 55 -3.39 -7.21 0.56
N ALA A 56 -3.39 -6.90 -0.75
CA ALA A 56 -3.04 -5.57 -1.26
C ALA A 56 -4.01 -4.47 -0.77
N ALA A 57 -5.31 -4.78 -0.70
CA ALA A 57 -6.33 -3.86 -0.20
C ALA A 57 -6.15 -3.59 1.31
N ILE A 58 -5.83 -4.63 2.09
CA ILE A 58 -5.53 -4.48 3.53
C ILE A 58 -4.31 -3.57 3.71
N TYR A 59 -3.22 -3.81 2.99
CA TYR A 59 -2.03 -2.95 3.06
C TYR A 59 -2.34 -1.50 2.68
N ALA A 60 -3.07 -1.28 1.59
CA ALA A 60 -3.46 0.07 1.16
C ALA A 60 -4.28 0.82 2.22
N ARG A 61 -5.22 0.12 2.88
CA ARG A 61 -6.06 0.67 3.96
C ARG A 61 -5.25 1.16 5.14
N HIS A 62 -4.11 0.51 5.42
CA HIS A 62 -3.18 0.90 6.47
C HIS A 62 -2.05 1.82 5.97
N GLY A 63 -2.22 2.42 4.79
CA GLY A 63 -1.30 3.43 4.24
C GLY A 63 0.01 2.85 3.71
N ILE A 64 0.11 1.53 3.50
CA ILE A 64 1.25 0.88 2.88
C ILE A 64 1.11 1.05 1.36
N THR A 65 2.12 1.61 0.71
CA THR A 65 2.12 1.77 -0.73
C THR A 65 2.47 0.45 -1.42
N ASN A 66 1.55 -0.10 -2.19
CA ASN A 66 1.80 -1.26 -3.05
C ASN A 66 2.52 -0.77 -4.32
N VAL A 67 3.83 -0.96 -4.41
CA VAL A 67 4.64 -0.48 -5.54
C VAL A 67 4.48 -1.39 -6.76
N GLY A 68 4.55 -2.69 -6.56
CA GLY A 68 4.36 -3.65 -7.64
C GLY A 68 4.43 -5.10 -7.16
N TYR A 69 3.89 -6.00 -8.00
CA TYR A 69 3.85 -7.45 -7.80
C TYR A 69 4.39 -8.12 -9.06
N PHE A 70 5.28 -9.10 -8.90
CA PHE A 70 6.05 -9.66 -9.99
C PHE A 70 6.14 -11.18 -9.89
N ILE A 71 6.21 -11.82 -11.04
CA ILE A 71 6.49 -13.25 -11.20
C ILE A 71 7.75 -13.36 -12.05
N PRO A 72 8.82 -14.03 -11.58
CA PRO A 72 10.02 -14.26 -12.36
C PRO A 72 9.68 -15.02 -13.66
N GLN A 73 10.24 -14.58 -14.78
CA GLN A 73 10.02 -15.21 -16.08
C GLN A 73 10.96 -16.39 -16.31
N GLN A 74 12.04 -16.48 -15.55
CA GLN A 74 13.02 -17.56 -15.58
C GLN A 74 13.53 -17.85 -14.18
N SER A 75 13.98 -19.07 -13.95
CA SER A 75 14.63 -19.46 -12.70
C SER A 75 16.08 -19.01 -12.67
N ASP A 76 16.56 -18.70 -11.46
CA ASP A 76 17.96 -18.37 -11.16
C ASP A 76 18.37 -19.13 -9.90
N ALA A 77 19.20 -20.15 -10.07
CA ALA A 77 19.61 -21.04 -9.00
C ALA A 77 20.54 -20.35 -8.00
N ASP A 78 21.37 -19.42 -8.46
CA ASP A 78 22.33 -18.69 -7.61
C ASP A 78 21.61 -17.74 -6.65
N LEU A 79 20.50 -17.15 -7.11
CA LEU A 79 19.63 -16.32 -6.28
C LEU A 79 18.55 -17.12 -5.55
N GLY A 80 18.43 -18.42 -5.78
CA GLY A 80 17.37 -19.27 -5.22
C GLY A 80 15.98 -18.90 -5.71
N ILE A 81 15.87 -18.38 -6.94
CA ILE A 81 14.62 -17.96 -7.57
C ILE A 81 14.13 -19.09 -8.50
N SER A 82 12.89 -19.52 -8.29
CA SER A 82 12.16 -20.42 -9.18
C SER A 82 11.07 -19.66 -9.92
N ALA A 83 11.05 -19.73 -11.24
CA ALA A 83 9.97 -19.16 -12.04
C ALA A 83 8.60 -19.75 -11.69
N GLU A 84 8.55 -20.97 -11.20
CA GLU A 84 7.30 -21.68 -10.86
C GLU A 84 6.77 -21.33 -9.46
N ASN A 85 7.67 -21.08 -8.49
CA ASN A 85 7.30 -21.00 -7.07
C ASN A 85 7.65 -19.65 -6.42
N THR A 86 8.28 -18.71 -7.13
CA THR A 86 8.65 -17.42 -6.56
C THR A 86 7.59 -16.35 -6.87
N PHE A 87 7.22 -15.61 -5.83
CA PHE A 87 6.38 -14.41 -5.90
C PHE A 87 7.12 -13.24 -5.28
N ILE A 88 7.24 -12.14 -6.01
CA ILE A 88 8.00 -10.96 -5.60
C ILE A 88 7.06 -9.76 -5.52
N TYR A 89 7.25 -8.92 -4.51
CA TYR A 89 6.57 -7.64 -4.46
C TYR A 89 7.39 -6.58 -3.74
N ILE A 90 7.06 -5.32 -4.03
CA ILE A 90 7.69 -4.18 -3.40
C ILE A 90 6.62 -3.36 -2.70
N ARG A 91 6.90 -3.00 -1.45
CA ARG A 91 6.09 -2.07 -0.63
C ARG A 91 6.88 -0.80 -0.39
N GLY A 92 6.16 0.32 -0.26
CA GLY A 92 6.76 1.61 0.02
C GLY A 92 6.15 2.29 1.24
N TYR A 93 6.98 3.07 1.95
CA TYR A 93 6.63 3.78 3.18
C TYR A 93 7.32 5.15 3.23
N PRO A 94 6.80 6.11 3.99
CA PRO A 94 7.48 7.39 4.18
C PRO A 94 8.83 7.27 4.87
N SER A 95 8.96 6.34 5.83
CA SER A 95 10.19 6.03 6.56
C SER A 95 10.16 4.61 7.13
N LYS A 96 11.25 4.16 7.72
CA LYS A 96 11.34 2.86 8.41
C LYS A 96 10.44 2.79 9.64
N GLU A 97 10.35 3.85 10.40
CA GLU A 97 9.48 3.96 11.59
C GLU A 97 8.00 3.87 11.17
N GLU A 98 7.63 4.54 10.08
CA GLU A 98 6.28 4.45 9.52
C GLU A 98 6.00 3.03 8.99
N ARG A 99 7.00 2.33 8.44
CA ARG A 99 6.89 0.93 8.06
C ARG A 99 6.47 0.06 9.25
N ASP A 100 7.19 0.15 10.37
CA ASP A 100 6.94 -0.68 11.55
C ASP A 100 5.53 -0.44 12.11
N LYS A 101 5.13 0.83 12.20
CA LYS A 101 3.80 1.23 12.65
C LYS A 101 2.68 0.71 11.75
N ARG A 102 2.82 0.89 10.43
CA ARG A 102 1.78 0.50 9.46
C ARG A 102 1.69 -1.01 9.30
N LEU A 103 2.80 -1.71 9.35
CA LEU A 103 2.79 -3.18 9.34
C LEU A 103 2.12 -3.74 10.58
N LYS A 104 2.43 -3.18 11.76
CA LYS A 104 1.73 -3.60 12.97
C LYS A 104 0.23 -3.40 12.82
N ALA A 105 -0.22 -2.23 12.37
CA ALA A 105 -1.64 -1.95 12.18
C ALA A 105 -2.30 -2.91 11.14
N ALA A 106 -1.59 -3.22 10.05
CA ALA A 106 -2.09 -4.16 9.05
C ALA A 106 -2.17 -5.61 9.60
N HIS A 107 -1.21 -6.03 10.42
CA HIS A 107 -1.24 -7.36 11.03
C HIS A 107 -2.29 -7.48 12.14
N ASP A 108 -2.60 -6.39 12.84
CA ASP A 108 -3.67 -6.32 13.85
C ASP A 108 -5.07 -6.23 13.21
N ASP A 109 -5.17 -6.03 11.89
CA ASP A 109 -6.44 -5.99 11.17
C ASP A 109 -7.13 -7.36 11.22
N PRO A 110 -8.40 -7.43 11.67
CA PRO A 110 -9.13 -8.70 11.75
C PRO A 110 -9.19 -9.44 10.40
N GLU A 111 -9.32 -8.73 9.29
CA GLU A 111 -9.34 -9.35 7.96
C GLU A 111 -7.97 -9.96 7.59
N PHE A 112 -6.85 -9.35 8.00
CA PHE A 112 -5.54 -9.94 7.83
C PHE A 112 -5.42 -11.23 8.64
N GLY A 113 -5.92 -11.25 9.86
CA GLY A 113 -6.00 -12.44 10.70
C GLY A 113 -6.74 -13.59 10.01
N GLU A 114 -7.90 -13.32 9.45
CA GLU A 114 -8.73 -14.31 8.76
C GLU A 114 -8.11 -14.80 7.45
N VAL A 115 -7.61 -13.90 6.62
CA VAL A 115 -7.21 -14.20 5.24
C VAL A 115 -5.76 -14.69 5.15
N VAL A 116 -4.87 -14.15 6.00
CA VAL A 116 -3.44 -14.42 5.92
C VAL A 116 -2.96 -15.27 7.08
N THR A 117 -3.17 -14.80 8.31
CA THR A 117 -2.58 -15.46 9.49
C THR A 117 -3.09 -16.88 9.67
N LYS A 118 -4.40 -17.10 9.64
CA LYS A 118 -4.98 -18.44 9.78
C LYS A 118 -4.50 -19.39 8.68
N GLN A 119 -4.48 -18.91 7.43
CA GLN A 119 -4.04 -19.71 6.29
C GLN A 119 -2.57 -20.11 6.39
N GLU A 120 -1.69 -19.19 6.80
CA GLU A 120 -0.25 -19.49 6.92
C GLU A 120 0.08 -20.31 8.16
N GLN A 121 -0.76 -20.32 9.20
CA GLN A 121 -0.59 -21.16 10.40
C GLN A 121 -1.05 -22.61 10.18
N ASP A 122 -1.99 -22.86 9.29
CA ASP A 122 -2.48 -24.19 8.98
C ASP A 122 -1.57 -24.88 7.94
N PRO A 123 -0.90 -25.99 8.30
CA PRO A 123 -0.02 -26.72 7.37
C PRO A 123 -0.70 -27.18 6.08
N ASN A 124 -2.02 -27.39 6.09
CA ASN A 124 -2.77 -27.88 4.93
C ASN A 124 -3.11 -26.76 3.94
N THR A 125 -3.22 -25.53 4.42
CA THR A 125 -3.63 -24.36 3.61
C THR A 125 -2.51 -23.36 3.37
N ARG A 126 -1.40 -23.47 4.11
CA ARG A 126 -0.27 -22.57 3.99
C ARG A 126 0.27 -22.47 2.56
N LEU A 127 0.49 -21.25 2.12
CA LEU A 127 0.99 -20.96 0.77
C LEU A 127 2.50 -20.69 0.74
N ILE A 128 3.09 -20.19 1.83
CA ILE A 128 4.47 -19.70 1.85
C ILE A 128 5.37 -20.71 2.59
N VAL A 129 6.46 -21.11 1.91
CA VAL A 129 7.55 -21.90 2.51
C VAL A 129 8.59 -21.00 3.13
N LYS A 130 8.98 -19.93 2.39
CA LYS A 130 10.08 -19.05 2.77
C LYS A 130 9.75 -17.62 2.35
N ALA A 131 10.15 -16.67 3.20
CA ALA A 131 10.00 -15.25 2.92
C ALA A 131 11.34 -14.56 3.19
N HIS A 132 11.84 -13.85 2.18
CA HIS A 132 12.95 -12.92 2.33
C HIS A 132 12.43 -11.48 2.32
N ASN A 133 13.04 -10.67 3.17
CA ASN A 133 12.79 -9.23 3.22
C ASN A 133 14.11 -8.49 3.02
N ILE A 134 14.14 -7.57 2.08
CA ILE A 134 15.28 -6.71 1.82
C ILE A 134 14.83 -5.27 1.97
N ASP A 135 15.38 -4.59 2.96
CA ASP A 135 15.14 -3.17 3.19
C ASP A 135 15.92 -2.36 2.16
N LEU A 136 15.26 -1.41 1.50
CA LEU A 136 15.84 -0.59 0.45
C LEU A 136 15.65 0.89 0.79
N ALA A 137 16.74 1.65 0.75
CA ALA A 137 16.69 3.11 0.79
C ALA A 137 16.81 3.66 -0.65
N PRO A 138 16.06 4.73 -0.98
CA PRO A 138 16.29 5.45 -2.23
C PRO A 138 17.72 5.93 -2.35
N ASN A 139 18.29 5.83 -3.55
CA ASN A 139 19.64 6.30 -3.82
C ASN A 139 19.66 7.30 -5.00
N GLY A 140 19.91 8.57 -4.69
CA GLY A 140 20.10 9.63 -5.66
C GLY A 140 18.84 10.11 -6.39
N PRO A 141 18.98 10.84 -7.49
CA PRO A 141 17.87 11.52 -8.15
C PRO A 141 16.88 10.59 -8.90
N TYR A 142 17.20 9.30 -8.97
CA TYR A 142 16.40 8.30 -9.72
C TYR A 142 15.31 7.62 -8.89
N THR A 143 14.98 8.15 -7.72
CA THR A 143 14.14 7.48 -6.73
C THR A 143 12.65 7.81 -6.79
N ALA A 144 12.24 8.62 -7.74
CA ALA A 144 10.83 8.88 -7.96
C ALA A 144 10.17 7.72 -8.72
N ILE A 145 9.82 6.65 -8.01
CA ILE A 145 8.84 5.70 -8.54
C ILE A 145 7.49 6.42 -8.49
N THR A 146 7.12 7.01 -9.61
CA THR A 146 5.79 7.61 -9.77
C THR A 146 4.81 6.48 -10.06
N ILE A 147 4.01 6.10 -9.08
CA ILE A 147 2.90 5.18 -9.30
C ILE A 147 1.75 6.03 -9.84
N SER A 148 1.56 6.01 -11.16
CA SER A 148 0.33 6.50 -11.76
C SER A 148 -0.82 5.58 -11.38
N LYS A 149 -1.94 6.17 -10.93
CA LYS A 149 -3.20 5.44 -10.75
C LYS A 149 -3.84 5.17 -12.11
#